data_aee65bcca75d9aede01010f9c8faca5b
#
_entry.id   aee65bcca75d9aede01010f9c8faca5b
#
_cell.length_a   1.000
_cell.length_b   1.000
_cell.length_c   1.000
_cell.angle_alpha   90.00
_cell.angle_beta   90.00
_cell.angle_gamma   90.00
#
_symmetry.space_group_name_H-M   'P 1'
#
loop_
_entity.id
_entity.type
_entity.pdbx_description
1 polymer ?
#
loop_
_entity_poly.entity_id
_entity_poly.type
_entity_poly.pdbx_seq_one_letter_code
_entity_poly.pdbx_strand_id
1 'polypeptide(L)'
;VAQATIHRLVHFRWRDVPFLLNHTGLLVVLLCATLGNADMRRLKMTVHLSSPEWRATDNNGKVYSLPIAMQLKRFTIEEYPPKLMLVDAKTGSPIPKEKPATLLLDSAFRSGSLMGWHIRLNQRLDEAAPLMTRDTTNYLPWHSSGAVCAVNITATSPDGRLKKTGWTTCGSYHFPYQVLSLVGKVCIAMPEREPQRYVSTVEVMTKAGLHAVERIEVNRPLGIEGWKIYQLSYDTQMGRWSETSVLELVSDPWLPFVYAGLGMMMLGAVCMFLSLQRRKSSSVVVSKANPETEKGLQE
;
A
#
# COMPACT_ATOMS: atom_id res chain seq x y z
N VAL A 1 -24.07 23.55 16.71
CA VAL A 1 -24.54 22.17 16.76
C VAL A 1 -25.08 21.83 18.14
N ALA A 2 -24.29 21.93 19.22
CA ALA A 2 -24.71 21.57 20.58
C ALA A 2 -26.00 22.25 21.04
N GLN A 3 -26.11 23.61 20.89
CA GLN A 3 -27.29 24.38 21.30
C GLN A 3 -28.57 23.91 20.60
N ALA A 4 -28.52 23.66 19.27
CA ALA A 4 -29.67 23.19 18.50
C ALA A 4 -30.08 21.77 18.89
N THR A 5 -29.10 20.92 19.20
CA THR A 5 -29.33 19.53 19.65
C THR A 5 -29.98 19.54 21.04
N ILE A 6 -29.47 20.30 22.00
CA ILE A 6 -30.02 20.43 23.35
C ILE A 6 -31.46 20.96 23.32
N HIS A 7 -31.73 22.02 22.55
CA HIS A 7 -33.07 22.60 22.44
C HIS A 7 -34.11 21.59 21.94
N ARG A 8 -33.75 20.75 20.94
CA ARG A 8 -34.65 19.71 20.43
C ARG A 8 -34.72 18.47 21.32
N LEU A 9 -33.70 18.21 22.12
CA LEU A 9 -33.74 17.15 23.14
C LEU A 9 -34.75 17.51 24.27
N VAL A 10 -34.73 18.75 24.71
CA VAL A 10 -35.66 19.25 25.77
C VAL A 10 -37.13 19.24 25.29
N HIS A 11 -37.38 19.53 24.01
CA HIS A 11 -38.71 19.57 23.40
C HIS A 11 -38.89 18.38 22.42
N PHE A 12 -38.49 17.18 22.84
CA PHE A 12 -38.45 15.99 22.02
C PHE A 12 -39.76 15.64 21.34
N ARG A 13 -39.71 15.42 20.04
CA ARG A 13 -40.77 14.84 19.22
C ARG A 13 -40.17 13.72 18.37
N TRP A 14 -40.93 12.63 18.17
CA TRP A 14 -40.48 11.50 17.34
C TRP A 14 -40.01 11.92 15.92
N ARG A 15 -40.53 13.02 15.40
CA ARG A 15 -40.12 13.61 14.12
C ARG A 15 -38.71 14.20 14.14
N ASP A 16 -38.17 14.47 15.31
CA ASP A 16 -36.84 15.07 15.46
C ASP A 16 -35.73 14.02 15.56
N VAL A 17 -36.09 12.72 15.64
CA VAL A 17 -35.13 11.61 15.74
C VAL A 17 -34.06 11.64 14.63
N PRO A 18 -34.38 11.79 13.32
CA PRO A 18 -33.37 11.85 12.27
C PRO A 18 -32.41 13.03 12.42
N PHE A 19 -32.95 14.20 12.83
CA PHE A 19 -32.16 15.40 13.10
C PHE A 19 -31.24 15.19 14.31
N LEU A 20 -31.75 14.63 15.39
CA LEU A 20 -31.00 14.37 16.61
C LEU A 20 -29.88 13.38 16.36
N LEU A 21 -30.14 12.26 15.64
CA LEU A 21 -29.12 11.29 15.26
C LEU A 21 -27.98 11.94 14.50
N ASN A 22 -28.30 12.75 13.48
CA ASN A 22 -27.29 13.42 12.66
C ASN A 22 -26.46 14.41 13.47
N HIS A 23 -27.10 15.26 14.26
CA HIS A 23 -26.41 16.31 15.03
C HIS A 23 -25.66 15.76 16.24
N THR A 24 -26.20 14.74 16.92
CA THR A 24 -25.49 14.06 18.01
C THR A 24 -24.30 13.28 17.46
N GLY A 25 -24.47 12.58 16.34
CA GLY A 25 -23.37 11.89 15.65
C GLY A 25 -22.25 12.86 15.28
N LEU A 26 -22.58 14.03 14.71
CA LEU A 26 -21.61 15.08 14.39
C LEU A 26 -20.91 15.61 15.65
N LEU A 27 -21.66 15.84 16.73
CA LEU A 27 -21.09 16.30 18.00
C LEU A 27 -20.11 15.27 18.56
N VAL A 28 -20.47 13.98 18.56
CA VAL A 28 -19.61 12.88 19.00
C VAL A 28 -18.33 12.85 18.16
N VAL A 29 -18.43 12.91 16.83
CA VAL A 29 -17.25 12.92 15.94
C VAL A 29 -16.33 14.10 16.24
N LEU A 30 -16.86 15.31 16.39
CA LEU A 30 -16.07 16.49 16.68
C LEU A 30 -15.39 16.43 18.06
N LEU A 31 -16.11 15.96 19.09
CA LEU A 31 -15.53 15.79 20.42
C LEU A 31 -14.45 14.72 20.44
N CYS A 32 -14.71 13.57 19.81
CA CYS A 32 -13.74 12.49 19.74
C CYS A 32 -12.51 12.86 18.90
N ALA A 33 -12.68 13.64 17.82
CA ALA A 33 -11.55 14.12 17.02
C ALA A 33 -10.65 15.08 17.79
N THR A 34 -11.22 15.94 18.64
CA THR A 34 -10.44 16.89 19.45
C THR A 34 -9.76 16.21 20.64
N LEU A 35 -10.49 15.39 21.39
CA LEU A 35 -9.97 14.65 22.55
C LEU A 35 -9.03 13.53 22.12
N GLY A 36 -9.36 12.82 21.02
CA GLY A 36 -8.56 11.73 20.49
C GLY A 36 -7.16 12.15 20.06
N ASN A 37 -7.00 13.36 19.56
CA ASN A 37 -5.67 13.87 19.19
C ASN A 37 -4.71 13.98 20.39
N ALA A 38 -5.21 14.21 21.60
CA ALA A 38 -4.41 14.27 22.82
C ALA A 38 -4.03 12.87 23.35
N ASP A 39 -4.91 11.90 23.19
CA ASP A 39 -4.73 10.53 23.73
C ASP A 39 -4.15 9.54 22.73
N MET A 40 -4.14 9.89 21.44
CA MET A 40 -3.56 9.04 20.41
C MET A 40 -2.05 8.91 20.60
N ARG A 41 -1.58 7.66 20.65
CA ARG A 41 -0.17 7.34 20.73
C ARG A 41 0.32 6.74 19.42
N ARG A 42 1.41 7.30 18.90
CA ARG A 42 2.13 6.76 17.74
C ARG A 42 3.57 6.51 18.13
N LEU A 43 3.96 5.25 18.03
CA LEU A 43 5.31 4.80 18.42
C LEU A 43 5.92 4.04 17.23
N LYS A 44 7.24 4.09 17.13
CA LYS A 44 8.01 3.33 16.13
C LYS A 44 8.83 2.27 16.85
N MET A 45 8.75 1.05 16.37
CA MET A 45 9.53 -0.09 16.87
C MET A 45 10.34 -0.67 15.72
N THR A 46 11.65 -0.78 15.89
CA THR A 46 12.52 -1.44 14.92
C THR A 46 12.72 -2.89 15.37
N VAL A 47 12.18 -3.83 14.60
CA VAL A 47 12.31 -5.26 14.88
C VAL A 47 13.42 -5.87 14.02
N HIS A 48 14.15 -6.83 14.62
CA HIS A 48 15.31 -7.48 14.02
C HIS A 48 15.11 -8.98 13.90
N LEU A 49 15.85 -9.62 12.97
CA LEU A 49 15.88 -11.09 12.86
C LEU A 49 16.55 -11.73 14.09
N SER A 50 17.53 -11.04 14.68
CA SER A 50 18.40 -11.61 15.72
C SER A 50 17.78 -11.69 17.11
N SER A 51 16.88 -10.77 17.45
CA SER A 51 16.35 -10.66 18.81
C SER A 51 14.97 -10.04 18.88
N PRO A 52 14.15 -10.41 19.89
CA PRO A 52 12.90 -9.72 20.14
C PRO A 52 13.13 -8.29 20.65
N GLU A 53 12.26 -7.37 20.26
CA GLU A 53 12.22 -5.99 20.72
C GLU A 53 10.86 -5.67 21.34
N TRP A 54 10.86 -4.97 22.48
CA TRP A 54 9.65 -4.53 23.20
C TRP A 54 9.64 -3.02 23.48
N ARG A 55 10.68 -2.32 23.06
CA ARG A 55 10.80 -0.86 23.22
C ARG A 55 10.38 -0.19 21.92
N ALA A 56 9.63 0.88 22.07
CA ALA A 56 9.23 1.70 20.94
C ALA A 56 9.49 3.18 21.26
N THR A 57 9.69 3.98 20.24
CA THR A 57 10.10 5.38 20.37
C THR A 57 9.03 6.28 19.77
N ASP A 58 8.69 7.37 20.44
CA ASP A 58 7.82 8.40 19.88
C ASP A 58 8.59 9.31 18.89
N ASN A 59 7.86 10.25 18.28
CA ASN A 59 8.48 11.20 17.34
C ASN A 59 9.46 12.19 18.00
N ASN A 60 9.46 12.29 19.33
CA ASN A 60 10.37 13.14 20.11
C ASN A 60 11.62 12.37 20.60
N GLY A 61 11.73 11.09 20.24
CA GLY A 61 12.85 10.23 20.65
C GLY A 61 12.69 9.61 22.04
N LYS A 62 11.54 9.78 22.71
CA LYS A 62 11.29 9.16 24.01
C LYS A 62 10.96 7.69 23.84
N VAL A 63 11.64 6.84 24.62
CA VAL A 63 11.50 5.37 24.60
C VAL A 63 10.43 4.92 25.59
N TYR A 64 9.57 4.03 25.13
CA TYR A 64 8.51 3.40 25.90
C TYR A 64 8.69 1.87 25.89
N SER A 65 8.55 1.23 27.03
CA SER A 65 8.48 -0.23 27.16
C SER A 65 7.02 -0.67 26.99
N LEU A 66 6.79 -1.59 26.08
CA LEU A 66 5.46 -2.11 25.76
C LEU A 66 5.24 -3.49 26.39
N PRO A 67 3.99 -3.90 26.63
CA PRO A 67 3.66 -5.27 27.04
C PRO A 67 3.77 -6.28 25.88
N ILE A 68 4.10 -5.81 24.70
CA ILE A 68 4.23 -6.58 23.45
C ILE A 68 5.69 -6.61 23.04
N ALA A 69 6.25 -7.80 22.84
CA ALA A 69 7.55 -8.00 22.23
C ALA A 69 7.38 -8.60 20.84
N MET A 70 8.16 -8.12 19.87
CA MET A 70 8.13 -8.62 18.50
C MET A 70 9.53 -8.94 18.00
N GLN A 71 9.66 -10.07 17.29
CA GLN A 71 10.88 -10.44 16.59
C GLN A 71 10.56 -10.63 15.11
N LEU A 72 11.37 -10.04 14.25
CA LEU A 72 11.28 -10.29 12.82
C LEU A 72 11.70 -11.74 12.54
N LYS A 73 10.88 -12.50 11.80
CA LYS A 73 11.24 -13.84 11.30
C LYS A 73 11.63 -13.79 9.84
N ARG A 74 10.98 -12.92 9.07
CA ARG A 74 11.26 -12.72 7.65
C ARG A 74 10.73 -11.36 7.20
N PHE A 75 11.52 -10.65 6.43
CA PHE A 75 11.07 -9.53 5.62
C PHE A 75 11.04 -9.96 4.16
N THR A 76 10.02 -9.57 3.42
CA THR A 76 9.86 -9.93 2.00
C THR A 76 9.30 -8.75 1.24
N ILE A 77 9.93 -8.43 0.11
CA ILE A 77 9.36 -7.55 -0.90
C ILE A 77 8.92 -8.45 -2.07
N GLU A 78 7.62 -8.55 -2.28
CA GLU A 78 7.08 -9.13 -3.51
C GLU A 78 7.25 -8.08 -4.61
N GLU A 79 7.89 -8.45 -5.71
CA GLU A 79 8.25 -7.53 -6.78
C GLU A 79 7.54 -7.91 -8.08
N TYR A 80 7.23 -6.92 -8.90
CA TYR A 80 6.76 -7.17 -10.26
C TYR A 80 7.82 -7.92 -11.08
N PRO A 81 7.42 -8.65 -12.14
CA PRO A 81 8.37 -9.29 -13.03
C PRO A 81 9.42 -8.29 -13.55
N PRO A 82 10.67 -8.71 -13.77
CA PRO A 82 11.71 -7.86 -14.30
C PRO A 82 11.32 -7.34 -15.70
N LYS A 83 11.82 -6.16 -16.03
CA LYS A 83 11.64 -5.55 -17.34
C LYS A 83 12.97 -5.13 -17.93
N LEU A 84 13.04 -5.07 -19.25
CA LEU A 84 14.20 -4.58 -19.98
C LEU A 84 13.86 -3.23 -20.60
N MET A 85 14.88 -2.37 -20.71
CA MET A 85 14.77 -1.10 -21.43
C MET A 85 16.08 -0.81 -22.17
N LEU A 86 16.01 0.07 -23.18
CA LEU A 86 17.20 0.62 -23.80
C LEU A 86 17.67 1.84 -23.01
N VAL A 87 18.99 1.91 -22.82
CA VAL A 87 19.65 3.05 -22.15
C VAL A 87 20.84 3.54 -22.96
N ASP A 88 21.17 4.81 -22.82
CA ASP A 88 22.42 5.35 -23.33
C ASP A 88 23.57 4.97 -22.38
N ALA A 89 24.59 4.30 -22.91
CA ALA A 89 25.72 3.77 -22.15
C ALA A 89 26.57 4.83 -21.44
N LYS A 90 26.54 6.11 -21.90
CA LYS A 90 27.31 7.19 -21.28
C LYS A 90 26.57 7.87 -20.14
N THR A 91 25.27 8.08 -20.33
CA THR A 91 24.45 8.87 -19.40
C THR A 91 23.59 8.00 -18.48
N GLY A 92 23.41 6.71 -18.81
CA GLY A 92 22.44 5.82 -18.15
C GLY A 92 20.98 6.20 -18.40
N SER A 93 20.72 7.22 -19.23
CA SER A 93 19.36 7.71 -19.47
C SER A 93 18.57 6.73 -20.34
N PRO A 94 17.29 6.50 -20.03
CA PRO A 94 16.43 5.62 -20.84
C PRO A 94 16.18 6.21 -22.23
N ILE A 95 15.93 5.33 -23.20
CA ILE A 95 15.63 5.67 -24.60
C ILE A 95 14.25 5.11 -24.96
N PRO A 96 13.27 5.94 -25.39
CA PRO A 96 13.26 7.42 -25.36
C PRO A 96 13.20 7.98 -23.95
N LYS A 97 13.72 9.19 -23.73
CA LYS A 97 13.84 9.77 -22.41
C LYS A 97 12.50 10.08 -21.73
N GLU A 98 11.52 10.60 -22.50
CA GLU A 98 10.23 11.03 -21.94
C GLU A 98 9.29 9.84 -21.63
N LYS A 99 9.29 8.83 -22.49
CA LYS A 99 8.46 7.62 -22.31
C LYS A 99 9.30 6.38 -22.64
N PRO A 100 10.01 5.84 -21.65
CA PRO A 100 10.86 4.67 -21.86
C PRO A 100 10.08 3.48 -22.39
N ALA A 101 10.55 2.90 -23.50
CA ALA A 101 10.02 1.63 -23.98
C ALA A 101 10.53 0.52 -23.07
N THR A 102 9.63 -0.31 -22.54
CA THR A 102 9.97 -1.44 -21.67
C THR A 102 9.44 -2.74 -22.22
N LEU A 103 10.19 -3.80 -22.00
CA LEU A 103 9.81 -5.18 -22.34
C LEU A 103 9.71 -5.98 -21.04
N LEU A 104 8.49 -6.38 -20.68
CA LEU A 104 8.23 -7.14 -19.46
C LEU A 104 8.64 -8.60 -19.66
N LEU A 105 9.36 -9.15 -18.69
CA LEU A 105 9.78 -10.55 -18.65
C LEU A 105 8.93 -11.30 -17.62
N ASP A 106 7.69 -11.57 -17.94
CA ASP A 106 6.82 -12.40 -17.10
C ASP A 106 7.24 -13.88 -17.12
N SER A 107 6.53 -14.74 -16.42
CA SER A 107 6.83 -16.18 -16.36
C SER A 107 6.65 -16.91 -17.70
N ALA A 108 5.79 -16.38 -18.58
CA ALA A 108 5.50 -16.94 -19.90
C ALA A 108 6.42 -16.39 -21.00
N PHE A 109 7.18 -15.32 -20.71
CA PHE A 109 8.02 -14.65 -21.69
C PHE A 109 9.06 -15.60 -22.28
N ARG A 110 9.17 -15.63 -23.62
CA ARG A 110 10.21 -16.35 -24.37
C ARG A 110 10.94 -15.44 -25.32
N SER A 111 10.19 -14.58 -26.02
CA SER A 111 10.75 -13.58 -26.93
C SER A 111 9.79 -12.42 -27.12
N GLY A 112 10.33 -11.26 -27.52
CA GLY A 112 9.55 -10.04 -27.76
C GLY A 112 10.36 -9.02 -28.53
N SER A 113 9.78 -7.83 -28.75
CA SER A 113 10.45 -6.74 -29.43
C SER A 113 10.63 -5.52 -28.51
N LEU A 114 11.82 -4.91 -28.53
CA LEU A 114 12.14 -3.71 -27.81
C LEU A 114 12.74 -2.69 -28.77
N MET A 115 11.94 -1.69 -29.17
CA MET A 115 12.32 -0.66 -30.14
C MET A 115 12.96 -1.23 -31.42
N GLY A 116 12.32 -2.25 -32.01
CA GLY A 116 12.80 -2.90 -33.23
C GLY A 116 13.82 -4.03 -32.99
N TRP A 117 14.48 -4.10 -31.85
CA TRP A 117 15.33 -5.22 -31.52
C TRP A 117 14.50 -6.41 -31.10
N HIS A 118 14.75 -7.58 -31.72
CA HIS A 118 14.14 -8.83 -31.32
C HIS A 118 14.92 -9.44 -30.15
N ILE A 119 14.26 -9.57 -29.00
CA ILE A 119 14.87 -10.09 -27.75
C ILE A 119 14.35 -11.48 -27.49
N ARG A 120 15.24 -12.43 -27.35
CA ARG A 120 14.95 -13.81 -26.94
C ARG A 120 15.57 -14.08 -25.58
N LEU A 121 14.79 -14.61 -24.66
CA LEU A 121 15.25 -15.07 -23.36
C LEU A 121 15.91 -16.44 -23.51
N ASN A 122 17.16 -16.55 -23.11
CA ASN A 122 17.88 -17.83 -23.09
C ASN A 122 17.80 -18.49 -21.72
N GLN A 123 18.00 -17.69 -20.65
CA GLN A 123 17.98 -18.17 -19.26
C GLN A 123 17.52 -17.04 -18.33
N ARG A 124 16.82 -17.40 -17.27
CA ARG A 124 16.46 -16.50 -16.16
C ARG A 124 16.83 -17.15 -14.85
N LEU A 125 17.49 -16.39 -13.99
CA LEU A 125 17.82 -16.73 -12.62
C LEU A 125 17.24 -15.63 -11.72
N ASP A 126 16.29 -15.98 -10.88
CA ASP A 126 15.64 -15.01 -9.98
C ASP A 126 16.54 -14.67 -8.79
N GLU A 127 17.42 -15.57 -8.41
CA GLU A 127 18.45 -15.41 -7.38
C GLU A 127 19.76 -15.97 -7.88
N ALA A 128 20.73 -15.08 -8.14
CA ALA A 128 22.00 -15.44 -8.75
C ALA A 128 23.14 -14.59 -8.17
N ALA A 129 24.36 -15.12 -8.31
CA ALA A 129 25.59 -14.39 -8.11
C ALA A 129 26.45 -14.38 -9.38
N PRO A 130 27.22 -13.30 -9.65
CA PRO A 130 28.14 -13.26 -10.77
C PRO A 130 29.32 -14.19 -10.53
N LEU A 131 29.66 -14.96 -11.55
CA LEU A 131 30.91 -15.72 -11.66
C LEU A 131 31.80 -14.98 -12.67
N MET A 132 32.76 -14.24 -12.17
CA MET A 132 33.70 -13.50 -13.01
C MET A 132 34.82 -14.44 -13.50
N THR A 133 34.96 -14.51 -14.81
CA THR A 133 36.13 -15.11 -15.49
C THR A 133 36.93 -13.99 -16.13
N ARG A 134 38.12 -14.27 -16.65
CA ARG A 134 39.01 -13.22 -17.23
C ARG A 134 38.33 -12.37 -18.31
N ASP A 135 37.45 -13.01 -19.11
CA ASP A 135 36.87 -12.36 -20.30
C ASP A 135 35.34 -12.22 -20.26
N THR A 136 34.66 -12.89 -19.32
CA THR A 136 33.19 -12.90 -19.29
C THR A 136 32.67 -12.99 -17.86
N THR A 137 31.50 -12.40 -17.66
CA THR A 137 30.73 -12.58 -16.44
C THR A 137 29.57 -13.52 -16.73
N ASN A 138 29.52 -14.63 -16.03
CA ASN A 138 28.38 -15.55 -16.02
C ASN A 138 27.63 -15.43 -14.70
N TYR A 139 26.42 -16.00 -14.63
CA TYR A 139 25.62 -16.00 -13.41
C TYR A 139 25.25 -17.45 -13.07
N LEU A 140 25.35 -17.76 -11.79
CA LEU A 140 24.98 -19.05 -11.22
C LEU A 140 23.88 -18.87 -10.19
N PRO A 141 22.97 -19.85 -10.02
CA PRO A 141 22.00 -19.84 -8.93
C PRO A 141 22.69 -19.65 -7.57
N TRP A 142 22.20 -18.70 -6.79
CA TRP A 142 22.77 -18.40 -5.48
C TRP A 142 21.69 -17.85 -4.55
N HIS A 143 21.30 -18.65 -3.55
CA HIS A 143 20.17 -18.37 -2.66
C HIS A 143 20.66 -17.78 -1.33
N SER A 144 21.25 -16.59 -1.37
CA SER A 144 21.73 -15.91 -0.19
C SER A 144 21.51 -14.40 -0.29
N SER A 145 21.70 -13.70 0.83
CA SER A 145 21.54 -12.25 0.93
C SER A 145 22.38 -11.55 -0.14
N GLY A 146 21.76 -10.58 -0.82
CA GLY A 146 22.40 -9.84 -1.91
C GLY A 146 22.31 -10.49 -3.30
N ALA A 147 21.70 -11.68 -3.45
CA ALA A 147 21.47 -12.30 -4.76
C ALA A 147 20.69 -11.35 -5.69
N VAL A 148 21.02 -11.43 -6.99
CA VAL A 148 20.42 -10.58 -8.03
C VAL A 148 19.49 -11.38 -8.94
N CYS A 149 18.48 -10.73 -9.51
CA CYS A 149 17.79 -11.27 -10.66
C CYS A 149 18.66 -11.05 -11.90
N ALA A 150 19.04 -12.13 -12.60
CA ALA A 150 19.86 -12.08 -13.80
C ALA A 150 19.19 -12.80 -14.96
N VAL A 151 19.21 -12.22 -16.15
CA VAL A 151 18.71 -12.83 -17.37
C VAL A 151 19.78 -12.87 -18.45
N ASN A 152 19.92 -14.00 -19.11
CA ASN A 152 20.70 -14.15 -20.32
C ASN A 152 19.78 -13.98 -21.52
N ILE A 153 20.09 -13.03 -22.37
CA ILE A 153 19.26 -12.68 -23.53
C ILE A 153 20.08 -12.67 -24.81
N THR A 154 19.43 -12.95 -25.93
CA THR A 154 19.94 -12.70 -27.27
C THR A 154 19.14 -11.56 -27.91
N ALA A 155 19.81 -10.49 -28.26
CA ALA A 155 19.25 -9.34 -28.97
C ALA A 155 19.68 -9.38 -30.44
N THR A 156 18.71 -9.37 -31.35
CA THR A 156 18.92 -9.32 -32.82
C THR A 156 18.47 -7.96 -33.33
N SER A 157 19.28 -7.30 -34.14
CA SER A 157 18.96 -5.99 -34.72
C SER A 157 17.76 -6.04 -35.66
N PRO A 158 17.11 -4.90 -35.96
CA PRO A 158 15.95 -4.86 -36.86
C PRO A 158 16.23 -5.39 -38.26
N ASP A 159 17.47 -5.24 -38.76
CA ASP A 159 17.93 -5.74 -40.06
C ASP A 159 18.41 -7.20 -40.01
N GLY A 160 18.40 -7.84 -38.85
CA GLY A 160 18.85 -9.21 -38.62
C GLY A 160 20.34 -9.43 -38.69
N ARG A 161 21.15 -8.41 -39.02
CA ARG A 161 22.60 -8.55 -39.25
C ARG A 161 23.45 -8.66 -38.00
N LEU A 162 22.97 -8.02 -36.91
CA LEU A 162 23.70 -8.00 -35.64
C LEU A 162 22.97 -8.87 -34.62
N LYS A 163 23.76 -9.72 -33.95
CA LYS A 163 23.27 -10.55 -32.88
C LYS A 163 24.22 -10.44 -31.69
N LYS A 164 23.69 -10.05 -30.54
CA LYS A 164 24.41 -9.91 -29.28
C LYS A 164 23.78 -10.81 -28.23
N THR A 165 24.59 -11.56 -27.52
CA THR A 165 24.12 -12.44 -26.43
C THR A 165 24.90 -12.10 -25.16
N GLY A 166 24.20 -12.03 -24.03
CA GLY A 166 24.85 -11.78 -22.74
C GLY A 166 23.86 -11.66 -21.61
N TRP A 167 24.41 -11.44 -20.45
CA TRP A 167 23.66 -11.27 -19.22
C TRP A 167 23.32 -9.80 -18.97
N THR A 168 22.17 -9.58 -18.34
CA THR A 168 21.80 -8.27 -17.78
C THR A 168 21.12 -8.48 -16.42
N THR A 169 21.39 -7.56 -15.48
CA THR A 169 20.84 -7.56 -14.12
C THR A 169 20.73 -6.13 -13.60
N CYS A 170 19.76 -5.88 -12.71
CA CYS A 170 19.64 -4.62 -11.99
C CYS A 170 20.69 -4.45 -10.86
N GLY A 171 21.43 -5.51 -10.52
CA GLY A 171 22.32 -5.50 -9.37
C GLY A 171 21.59 -5.65 -8.02
N SER A 172 22.35 -5.49 -6.94
CA SER A 172 21.88 -5.46 -5.56
C SER A 172 22.83 -4.59 -4.72
N TYR A 173 22.60 -4.50 -3.41
CA TYR A 173 23.56 -3.84 -2.50
C TYR A 173 24.94 -4.50 -2.49
N HIS A 174 25.03 -5.77 -2.92
CA HIS A 174 26.27 -6.56 -2.90
C HIS A 174 26.92 -6.70 -4.28
N PHE A 175 26.13 -6.77 -5.35
CA PHE A 175 26.63 -6.95 -6.71
C PHE A 175 26.24 -5.78 -7.61
N PRO A 176 27.15 -5.30 -8.48
CA PRO A 176 26.87 -4.22 -9.41
C PRO A 176 25.83 -4.67 -10.47
N TYR A 177 25.14 -3.69 -11.06
CA TYR A 177 24.31 -3.93 -12.23
C TYR A 177 25.17 -4.31 -13.45
N GLN A 178 24.58 -5.06 -14.39
CA GLN A 178 25.20 -5.39 -15.66
C GLN A 178 24.25 -5.11 -16.81
N VAL A 179 24.78 -4.56 -17.90
CA VAL A 179 24.04 -4.23 -19.11
C VAL A 179 24.60 -5.02 -20.30
N LEU A 180 23.74 -5.31 -21.29
CA LEU A 180 24.15 -5.89 -22.56
C LEU A 180 24.38 -4.76 -23.59
N SER A 181 25.64 -4.54 -23.97
CA SER A 181 26.00 -3.56 -24.99
C SER A 181 25.55 -4.00 -26.37
N LEU A 182 24.87 -3.14 -27.11
CA LEU A 182 24.41 -3.39 -28.48
C LEU A 182 25.35 -2.71 -29.50
N VAL A 183 24.94 -1.60 -30.05
CA VAL A 183 25.70 -0.84 -31.07
C VAL A 183 25.86 0.60 -30.63
N GLY A 184 27.05 1.17 -30.87
CA GLY A 184 27.33 2.54 -30.53
C GLY A 184 27.26 2.77 -29.01
N LYS A 185 26.34 3.62 -28.60
CA LYS A 185 26.13 3.97 -27.18
C LYS A 185 24.87 3.36 -26.59
N VAL A 186 24.24 2.39 -27.25
CA VAL A 186 22.97 1.80 -26.81
C VAL A 186 23.22 0.49 -26.09
N CYS A 187 22.62 0.35 -24.92
CA CYS A 187 22.67 -0.88 -24.11
C CYS A 187 21.26 -1.31 -23.73
N ILE A 188 21.09 -2.61 -23.50
CA ILE A 188 19.93 -3.15 -22.80
C ILE A 188 20.26 -3.22 -21.32
N ALA A 189 19.42 -2.59 -20.51
CA ALA A 189 19.51 -2.60 -19.05
C ALA A 189 18.25 -3.21 -18.44
N MET A 190 18.42 -3.78 -17.25
CA MET A 190 17.32 -4.15 -16.35
C MET A 190 17.26 -3.09 -15.26
N PRO A 191 16.21 -2.26 -15.19
CA PRO A 191 16.01 -1.38 -14.06
C PRO A 191 15.70 -2.16 -12.79
N GLU A 192 15.82 -1.52 -11.64
CA GLU A 192 15.37 -2.06 -10.38
C GLU A 192 13.90 -2.48 -10.46
N ARG A 193 13.58 -3.62 -9.84
CA ARG A 193 12.23 -4.16 -9.88
C ARG A 193 11.31 -3.34 -9.01
N GLU A 194 10.14 -3.03 -9.52
CA GLU A 194 9.13 -2.29 -8.77
C GLU A 194 8.52 -3.19 -7.70
N PRO A 195 8.43 -2.70 -6.43
CA PRO A 195 7.80 -3.45 -5.36
C PRO A 195 6.29 -3.51 -5.57
N GLN A 196 5.71 -4.67 -5.36
CA GLN A 196 4.27 -4.90 -5.37
C GLN A 196 3.71 -4.94 -3.95
N ARG A 197 4.44 -5.56 -3.03
CA ARG A 197 3.99 -5.75 -1.64
C ARG A 197 5.17 -5.87 -0.69
N TYR A 198 5.01 -5.26 0.48
CA TYR A 198 5.96 -5.38 1.58
C TYR A 198 5.32 -6.20 2.69
N VAL A 199 6.00 -7.22 3.17
CA VAL A 199 5.51 -8.16 4.17
C VAL A 199 6.56 -8.38 5.24
N SER A 200 6.22 -8.09 6.49
CA SER A 200 6.98 -8.51 7.66
C SER A 200 6.28 -9.70 8.34
N THR A 201 6.93 -10.84 8.39
CA THR A 201 6.51 -11.96 9.23
C THR A 201 7.19 -11.80 10.57
N VAL A 202 6.41 -11.61 11.63
CA VAL A 202 6.90 -11.35 12.98
C VAL A 202 6.37 -12.39 13.95
N GLU A 203 7.21 -12.79 14.89
CA GLU A 203 6.79 -13.52 16.06
C GLU A 203 6.41 -12.49 17.14
N VAL A 204 5.18 -12.60 17.65
CA VAL A 204 4.62 -11.70 18.64
C VAL A 204 4.45 -12.42 19.95
N MET A 205 4.93 -11.82 21.02
CA MET A 205 4.80 -12.30 22.38
C MET A 205 4.21 -11.20 23.26
N THR A 206 3.21 -11.50 24.05
CA THR A 206 2.62 -10.51 24.97
C THR A 206 2.71 -10.96 26.42
N LYS A 207 2.64 -10.00 27.34
CA LYS A 207 2.58 -10.31 28.78
C LYS A 207 1.33 -11.09 29.17
N ALA A 208 0.25 -11.00 28.37
CA ALA A 208 -0.98 -11.75 28.56
C ALA A 208 -0.87 -13.23 28.13
N GLY A 209 0.29 -13.68 27.62
CA GLY A 209 0.57 -15.06 27.24
C GLY A 209 0.29 -15.38 25.76
N LEU A 210 -0.02 -14.40 24.91
CA LEU A 210 -0.09 -14.64 23.48
C LEU A 210 1.32 -14.91 22.93
N HIS A 211 1.45 -15.97 22.12
CA HIS A 211 2.64 -16.28 21.36
C HIS A 211 2.18 -16.77 19.98
N ALA A 212 2.40 -15.97 18.95
CA ALA A 212 1.94 -16.23 17.59
C ALA A 212 2.90 -15.67 16.56
N VAL A 213 2.89 -16.27 15.37
CA VAL A 213 3.59 -15.75 14.20
C VAL A 213 2.55 -15.09 13.29
N GLU A 214 2.74 -13.80 13.07
CA GLU A 214 1.79 -12.95 12.35
C GLU A 214 2.43 -12.27 11.15
N ARG A 215 1.60 -11.92 10.16
CA ARG A 215 2.03 -11.20 8.95
C ARG A 215 1.50 -9.78 8.99
N ILE A 216 2.42 -8.83 8.84
CA ILE A 216 2.11 -7.39 8.75
C ILE A 216 2.42 -6.95 7.33
N GLU A 217 1.42 -6.39 6.66
CA GLU A 217 1.53 -5.88 5.29
C GLU A 217 1.16 -4.40 5.25
N VAL A 218 1.62 -3.69 4.24
CA VAL A 218 1.18 -2.31 3.99
C VAL A 218 -0.34 -2.32 3.80
N ASN A 219 -1.06 -1.42 4.46
CA ASN A 219 -2.53 -1.30 4.49
C ASN A 219 -3.29 -2.48 5.13
N ARG A 220 -2.59 -3.46 5.74
CA ARG A 220 -3.18 -4.54 6.55
C ARG A 220 -2.54 -4.60 7.93
N PRO A 221 -2.93 -3.70 8.85
CA PRO A 221 -2.35 -3.65 10.17
C PRO A 221 -2.76 -4.85 11.01
N LEU A 222 -1.83 -5.29 11.86
CA LEU A 222 -2.09 -6.26 12.90
C LEU A 222 -2.71 -5.55 14.12
N GLY A 223 -3.80 -6.08 14.64
CA GLY A 223 -4.44 -5.56 15.86
C GLY A 223 -4.14 -6.43 17.06
N ILE A 224 -3.44 -5.91 18.08
CA ILE A 224 -3.09 -6.62 19.32
C ILE A 224 -3.17 -5.68 20.51
N GLU A 225 -3.89 -6.08 21.57
CA GLU A 225 -3.96 -5.37 22.87
C GLU A 225 -4.23 -3.86 22.75
N GLY A 226 -5.13 -3.47 21.84
CA GLY A 226 -5.50 -2.07 21.63
C GLY A 226 -4.52 -1.29 20.74
N TRP A 227 -3.48 -1.94 20.21
CA TRP A 227 -2.57 -1.38 19.22
C TRP A 227 -2.92 -1.84 17.81
N LYS A 228 -2.80 -0.93 16.85
CA LYS A 228 -2.75 -1.22 15.41
C LYS A 228 -1.30 -1.09 14.95
N ILE A 229 -0.74 -2.17 14.43
CA ILE A 229 0.67 -2.27 14.06
C ILE A 229 0.76 -2.30 12.54
N TYR A 230 1.42 -1.29 11.97
CA TYR A 230 1.59 -1.07 10.55
C TYR A 230 3.02 -1.32 10.10
N GLN A 231 3.20 -1.82 8.89
CA GLN A 231 4.50 -1.81 8.22
C GLN A 231 4.82 -0.36 7.81
N LEU A 232 5.90 0.22 8.37
CA LEU A 232 6.29 1.61 8.08
C LEU A 232 7.48 1.70 7.14
N SER A 233 8.58 0.99 7.46
CA SER A 233 9.83 1.07 6.71
C SER A 233 10.68 -0.19 6.91
N TYR A 234 11.83 -0.24 6.27
CA TYR A 234 12.81 -1.31 6.32
C TYR A 234 14.19 -0.75 6.00
N ASP A 235 15.27 -1.54 6.06
CA ASP A 235 16.59 -1.11 5.60
C ASP A 235 16.61 -1.04 4.05
N THR A 236 16.46 0.17 3.54
CA THR A 236 16.42 0.43 2.09
C THR A 236 17.77 0.16 1.39
N GLN A 237 18.89 0.14 2.11
CA GLN A 237 20.19 -0.19 1.54
C GLN A 237 20.27 -1.67 1.17
N MET A 238 19.75 -2.54 2.05
CA MET A 238 19.68 -3.98 1.79
C MET A 238 18.50 -4.38 0.90
N GLY A 239 17.49 -3.50 0.75
CA GLY A 239 16.32 -3.75 -0.06
C GLY A 239 15.53 -4.99 0.40
N ARG A 240 15.24 -5.91 -0.53
CA ARG A 240 14.51 -7.16 -0.24
C ARG A 240 15.22 -8.10 0.75
N TRP A 241 16.50 -7.86 1.00
CA TRP A 241 17.34 -8.61 1.93
C TRP A 241 17.42 -7.99 3.32
N SER A 242 16.57 -7.00 3.60
CA SER A 242 16.55 -6.31 4.89
C SER A 242 16.39 -7.30 6.06
N GLU A 243 17.25 -7.18 7.05
CA GLU A 243 17.21 -7.93 8.31
C GLU A 243 16.46 -7.17 9.40
N THR A 244 15.95 -5.99 9.06
CA THR A 244 15.21 -5.13 9.97
C THR A 244 13.90 -4.66 9.35
N SER A 245 12.90 -4.45 10.20
CA SER A 245 11.65 -3.82 9.81
C SER A 245 11.24 -2.78 10.84
N VAL A 246 10.82 -1.62 10.38
CA VAL A 246 10.29 -0.56 11.24
C VAL A 246 8.78 -0.64 11.21
N LEU A 247 8.19 -0.86 12.37
CA LEU A 247 6.76 -0.96 12.57
C LEU A 247 6.25 0.30 13.27
N GLU A 248 5.11 0.84 12.82
CA GLU A 248 4.39 1.91 13.51
C GLU A 248 3.25 1.30 14.32
N LEU A 249 3.28 1.57 15.62
CA LEU A 249 2.25 1.16 16.57
C LEU A 249 1.37 2.35 16.89
N VAL A 250 0.09 2.25 16.57
CA VAL A 250 -0.91 3.31 16.80
C VAL A 250 -1.94 2.81 17.79
N SER A 251 -2.14 3.54 18.86
CA SER A 251 -3.24 3.34 19.81
C SER A 251 -4.12 4.55 19.82
N ASP A 252 -5.38 4.39 19.44
CA ASP A 252 -6.40 5.44 19.43
C ASP A 252 -7.66 4.92 20.15
N PRO A 253 -7.80 5.24 21.45
CA PRO A 253 -8.94 4.78 22.25
C PRO A 253 -10.25 5.44 21.85
N TRP A 254 -10.23 6.56 21.10
CA TRP A 254 -11.41 7.30 20.69
C TRP A 254 -11.97 6.86 19.33
N LEU A 255 -11.21 6.11 18.56
CA LEU A 255 -11.59 5.66 17.21
C LEU A 255 -12.94 4.90 17.16
N PRO A 256 -13.28 3.99 18.10
CA PRO A 256 -14.59 3.32 18.12
C PRO A 256 -15.76 4.31 18.27
N PHE A 257 -15.58 5.37 19.07
CA PHE A 257 -16.60 6.41 19.27
C PHE A 257 -16.77 7.26 18.02
N VAL A 258 -15.68 7.55 17.30
CA VAL A 258 -15.74 8.23 15.98
C VAL A 258 -16.58 7.40 15.01
N TYR A 259 -16.35 6.09 14.92
CA TYR A 259 -17.16 5.21 14.06
C TYR A 259 -18.63 5.16 14.48
N ALA A 260 -18.90 5.13 15.78
CA ALA A 260 -20.27 5.20 16.29
C ALA A 260 -20.96 6.52 15.88
N GLY A 261 -20.26 7.66 16.01
CA GLY A 261 -20.76 8.96 15.59
C GLY A 261 -21.03 9.03 14.08
N LEU A 262 -20.13 8.50 13.25
CA LEU A 262 -20.34 8.39 11.80
C LEU A 262 -21.53 7.51 11.46
N GLY A 263 -21.67 6.36 12.12
CA GLY A 263 -22.84 5.48 11.97
C GLY A 263 -24.16 6.17 12.31
N MET A 264 -24.19 6.95 13.40
CA MET A 264 -25.34 7.75 13.77
C MET A 264 -25.67 8.81 12.71
N MET A 265 -24.67 9.50 12.17
CA MET A 265 -24.87 10.47 11.08
C MET A 265 -25.46 9.81 9.83
N MET A 266 -24.90 8.69 9.40
CA MET A 266 -25.40 7.95 8.25
C MET A 266 -26.86 7.51 8.45
N LEU A 267 -27.16 6.93 9.61
CA LEU A 267 -28.52 6.50 9.95
C LEU A 267 -29.50 7.70 9.98
N GLY A 268 -29.07 8.82 10.59
CA GLY A 268 -29.84 10.07 10.62
C GLY A 268 -30.14 10.59 9.21
N ALA A 269 -29.15 10.59 8.33
CA ALA A 269 -29.30 11.01 6.93
C ALA A 269 -30.28 10.14 6.16
N VAL A 270 -30.17 8.82 6.28
CA VAL A 270 -31.12 7.87 5.66
C VAL A 270 -32.54 8.09 6.16
N CYS A 271 -32.72 8.23 7.47
CA CYS A 271 -34.05 8.51 8.07
C CYS A 271 -34.62 9.86 7.60
N MET A 272 -33.80 10.89 7.44
CA MET A 272 -34.23 12.17 6.88
C MET A 272 -34.70 12.01 5.43
N PHE A 273 -33.94 11.31 4.61
CA PHE A 273 -34.28 11.07 3.21
C PHE A 273 -35.61 10.32 3.05
N LEU A 274 -35.82 9.24 3.83
CA LEU A 274 -37.07 8.47 3.82
C LEU A 274 -38.26 9.31 4.31
N SER A 275 -38.06 10.20 5.28
CA SER A 275 -39.12 11.10 5.77
C SER A 275 -39.56 12.15 4.75
N LEU A 276 -38.61 12.62 3.91
CA LEU A 276 -38.88 13.54 2.81
C LEU A 276 -39.66 12.87 1.68
N GLN A 277 -39.32 11.63 1.36
CA GLN A 277 -40.06 10.84 0.34
C GLN A 277 -41.52 10.61 0.76
N ARG A 278 -41.79 10.25 2.04
CA ARG A 278 -43.15 10.07 2.56
C ARG A 278 -43.99 11.37 2.49
N ARG A 279 -43.36 12.55 2.72
CA ARG A 279 -44.04 13.85 2.60
C ARG A 279 -44.44 14.14 1.14
N LYS A 280 -43.57 13.87 0.18
CA LYS A 280 -43.89 14.06 -1.26
C LYS A 280 -45.04 13.13 -1.70
N SER A 281 -45.05 11.87 -1.26
CA SER A 281 -46.12 10.95 -1.58
C SER A 281 -47.47 11.38 -1.01
N SER A 282 -47.50 11.89 0.22
CA SER A 282 -48.74 12.38 0.84
C SER A 282 -49.27 13.67 0.17
N SER A 283 -48.42 14.59 -0.29
CA SER A 283 -48.84 15.81 -0.99
C SER A 283 -49.42 15.51 -2.38
N VAL A 284 -48.92 14.47 -3.08
CA VAL A 284 -49.44 14.04 -4.39
C VAL A 284 -50.81 13.37 -4.23
N VAL A 285 -51.06 12.64 -3.14
CA VAL A 285 -52.39 11.99 -2.85
C VAL A 285 -53.44 13.04 -2.52
N VAL A 286 -53.11 14.09 -1.74
CA VAL A 286 -54.04 15.18 -1.41
C VAL A 286 -54.39 16.03 -2.62
N SER A 287 -53.44 16.28 -3.55
CA SER A 287 -53.70 16.99 -4.81
C SER A 287 -54.56 16.21 -5.80
N LYS A 288 -54.62 14.86 -5.72
CA LYS A 288 -55.48 14.01 -6.55
C LYS A 288 -56.87 13.83 -5.96
N ALA A 289 -57.12 14.15 -4.68
CA ALA A 289 -58.40 13.95 -4.01
C ALA A 289 -59.38 15.15 -4.07
N ASN A 290 -59.04 16.24 -4.77
CA ASN A 290 -59.91 17.41 -4.87
C ASN A 290 -59.98 17.98 -6.33
N PRO A 291 -60.67 17.25 -7.25
CA PRO A 291 -60.97 17.78 -8.58
C PRO A 291 -62.39 18.37 -8.73
N GLU A 292 -63.18 18.59 -7.67
CA GLU A 292 -64.59 19.02 -7.83
C GLU A 292 -64.93 20.24 -6.97
N THR A 293 -64.27 21.38 -7.16
CA THR A 293 -64.78 22.66 -6.59
C THR A 293 -64.40 23.86 -7.47
N GLU A 294 -64.43 23.70 -8.81
CA GLU A 294 -64.27 24.80 -9.73
C GLU A 294 -65.24 24.74 -10.93
N LYS A 295 -66.52 24.41 -10.63
CA LYS A 295 -67.60 24.62 -11.58
C LYS A 295 -68.83 25.14 -10.82
N GLY A 296 -68.89 26.42 -10.60
CA GLY A 296 -70.06 27.00 -10.01
C GLY A 296 -69.95 28.46 -9.64
N LEU A 297 -69.45 29.31 -10.55
CA LEU A 297 -69.57 30.77 -10.45
C LEU A 297 -69.34 31.38 -11.84
N GLN A 298 -70.24 31.02 -12.76
CA GLN A 298 -70.56 31.81 -13.96
C GLN A 298 -72.00 31.48 -14.36
N GLU A 299 -72.93 32.19 -13.77
CA GLU A 299 -74.20 32.67 -14.35
C GLU A 299 -74.62 33.93 -13.62
#